data_5b8dc63ab1e9c13bb2be5f1ab14e66fb
#
_entry.id   5b8dc63ab1e9c13bb2be5f1ab14e66fb
#
_cell.length_a   1.000
_cell.length_b   1.000
_cell.length_c   1.000
_cell.angle_alpha   90.00
_cell.angle_beta   90.00
_cell.angle_gamma   90.00
#
_symmetry.space_group_name_H-M   'P 1'
#
loop_
_entity.id
_entity.type
_entity.pdbx_description
1 polymer ?
#
loop_
_entity_poly.entity_id
_entity_poly.type
_entity_poly.pdbx_seq_one_letter_code
_entity_poly.pdbx_strand_id
1 'polypeptide(L)'
;MTSPQQQRRSVVAGVGSYLPARTVTNDDLARLVDTSDEWIVQRTGIKERHIAADGETTSMLGEKAARAALANARLQPDDIDLLIVGTSTPDYTFPSTATQIQAALGIAHGVAFDLQAVCSGFVFALATADKFLRSGSHRRALVIGAETFSRIVDWNDRTTCVLFGDGAGAMVLEARESAGSLDERGVLTTHLRSDGRHRHKLHVDGGPSATQTVGHLHMEGKEVFKFAVGKVTDVVADAFAATGITPDQLDWFVPHQANRRIIDMSAAKLGIAPQKVIATVHLHGNTSAASIPLALSVAAGDGRIKTRDLVMLEAVGGGFTWGSALIRW
;
A
#
# COMPACT_ATOMS: atom_id res chain seq x y z
N MET A 1 -11.87 21.52 35.44
CA MET A 1 -11.41 20.13 35.34
C MET A 1 -11.74 19.65 33.94
N THR A 2 -10.76 19.55 33.04
CA THR A 2 -10.96 18.96 31.72
C THR A 2 -11.23 17.49 31.90
N SER A 3 -12.40 17.02 31.47
CA SER A 3 -12.69 15.57 31.40
C SER A 3 -11.53 14.85 30.73
N PRO A 4 -11.08 13.67 31.21
CA PRO A 4 -10.04 12.91 30.55
C PRO A 4 -10.48 12.70 29.09
N GLN A 5 -9.68 13.19 28.17
CA GLN A 5 -9.96 13.06 26.75
C GLN A 5 -9.99 11.57 26.42
N GLN A 6 -11.18 11.07 26.13
CA GLN A 6 -11.42 9.66 25.86
C GLN A 6 -10.53 9.24 24.68
N GLN A 7 -9.58 8.34 24.91
CA GLN A 7 -8.68 7.87 23.85
C GLN A 7 -9.48 7.15 22.78
N ARG A 8 -9.13 7.41 21.53
CA ARG A 8 -9.72 6.72 20.36
C ARG A 8 -8.67 5.92 19.62
N ARG A 9 -9.11 4.85 19.01
CA ARG A 9 -8.29 3.98 18.18
C ARG A 9 -8.98 3.72 16.85
N SER A 10 -8.21 3.67 15.77
CA SER A 10 -8.68 3.33 14.44
C SER A 10 -8.72 1.83 14.28
N VAL A 11 -9.91 1.25 14.21
CA VAL A 11 -10.13 -0.21 14.11
C VAL A 11 -10.43 -0.58 12.66
N VAL A 12 -9.78 -1.63 12.16
CA VAL A 12 -10.08 -2.17 10.83
C VAL A 12 -11.48 -2.77 10.85
N ALA A 13 -12.38 -2.23 10.01
CA ALA A 13 -13.74 -2.68 9.84
C ALA A 13 -13.90 -3.60 8.63
N GLY A 14 -13.12 -3.39 7.56
CA GLY A 14 -13.13 -4.23 6.39
C GLY A 14 -12.00 -3.90 5.42
N VAL A 15 -11.72 -4.85 4.52
CA VAL A 15 -10.74 -4.71 3.44
C VAL A 15 -11.34 -5.19 2.12
N GLY A 16 -10.83 -4.67 1.01
CA GLY A 16 -11.24 -5.06 -0.32
C GLY A 16 -10.15 -4.78 -1.34
N SER A 17 -10.26 -5.38 -2.49
CA SER A 17 -9.26 -5.24 -3.55
C SER A 17 -9.89 -5.37 -4.93
N TYR A 18 -9.17 -4.86 -5.93
CA TYR A 18 -9.47 -5.06 -7.33
C TYR A 18 -8.20 -5.18 -8.14
N LEU A 19 -8.18 -6.13 -9.05
CA LEU A 19 -7.16 -6.32 -10.06
C LEU A 19 -7.80 -6.21 -11.45
N PRO A 20 -7.16 -5.51 -12.41
CA PRO A 20 -7.59 -5.52 -13.81
C PRO A 20 -7.73 -6.95 -14.36
N ALA A 21 -8.65 -7.15 -15.30
CA ALA A 21 -8.93 -8.48 -15.84
C ALA A 21 -7.77 -9.03 -16.69
N ARG A 22 -6.98 -8.15 -17.31
CA ARG A 22 -5.85 -8.56 -18.17
C ARG A 22 -4.67 -9.00 -17.32
N THR A 23 -4.39 -10.29 -17.32
CA THR A 23 -3.16 -10.87 -16.79
C THR A 23 -2.08 -10.89 -17.85
N VAL A 24 -0.86 -10.49 -17.49
CA VAL A 24 0.35 -10.54 -18.33
C VAL A 24 1.36 -11.44 -17.65
N THR A 25 1.72 -12.54 -18.32
CA THR A 25 2.70 -13.52 -17.85
C THR A 25 4.13 -13.11 -18.19
N ASN A 26 5.11 -13.80 -17.62
CA ASN A 26 6.51 -13.59 -18.00
C ASN A 26 6.79 -14.00 -19.45
N ASP A 27 6.10 -15.02 -19.98
CA ASP A 27 6.20 -15.42 -21.39
C ASP A 27 5.64 -14.35 -22.34
N ASP A 28 4.61 -13.61 -21.93
CA ASP A 28 4.12 -12.47 -22.70
C ASP A 28 5.17 -11.35 -22.77
N LEU A 29 5.87 -11.09 -21.67
CA LEU A 29 6.96 -10.11 -21.65
C LEU A 29 8.18 -10.55 -22.44
N ALA A 30 8.48 -11.84 -22.51
CA ALA A 30 9.58 -12.38 -23.31
C ALA A 30 9.37 -12.17 -24.82
N ARG A 31 8.14 -11.86 -25.27
CA ARG A 31 7.86 -11.45 -26.66
C ARG A 31 8.13 -9.98 -26.92
N LEU A 32 8.26 -9.16 -25.87
CA LEU A 32 8.44 -7.71 -25.97
C LEU A 32 9.89 -7.29 -25.73
N VAL A 33 10.56 -7.92 -24.78
CA VAL A 33 11.95 -7.60 -24.37
C VAL A 33 12.76 -8.87 -24.20
N ASP A 34 14.09 -8.75 -24.26
CA ASP A 34 15.04 -9.85 -24.08
C ASP A 34 15.05 -10.33 -22.60
N THR A 35 14.15 -11.26 -22.26
CA THR A 35 13.96 -11.83 -20.93
C THR A 35 13.43 -13.27 -21.02
N SER A 36 13.24 -13.93 -19.86
CA SER A 36 12.59 -15.25 -19.76
C SER A 36 11.86 -15.38 -18.43
N ASP A 37 10.90 -16.31 -18.34
CA ASP A 37 10.21 -16.62 -17.08
C ASP A 37 11.21 -16.98 -15.99
N GLU A 38 12.17 -17.88 -16.28
CA GLU A 38 13.21 -18.28 -15.33
C GLU A 38 14.02 -17.09 -14.80
N TRP A 39 14.43 -16.17 -15.70
CA TRP A 39 15.19 -14.97 -15.34
C TRP A 39 14.41 -14.04 -14.42
N ILE A 40 13.13 -13.82 -14.72
CA ILE A 40 12.24 -12.94 -13.94
C ILE A 40 11.97 -13.58 -12.56
N VAL A 41 11.53 -14.83 -12.52
CA VAL A 41 11.20 -15.56 -11.29
C VAL A 41 12.40 -15.63 -10.35
N GLN A 42 13.57 -15.98 -10.85
CA GLN A 42 14.80 -16.09 -10.04
C GLN A 42 15.18 -14.77 -9.37
N ARG A 43 14.93 -13.62 -10.03
CA ARG A 43 15.31 -12.29 -9.52
C ARG A 43 14.25 -11.60 -8.70
N THR A 44 12.99 -11.86 -9.01
CA THR A 44 11.87 -11.09 -8.47
C THR A 44 10.82 -11.93 -7.75
N GLY A 45 10.72 -13.21 -8.08
CA GLY A 45 9.63 -14.09 -7.66
C GLY A 45 8.32 -13.86 -8.40
N ILE A 46 8.26 -12.89 -9.34
CA ILE A 46 7.04 -12.52 -10.07
C ILE A 46 6.79 -13.52 -11.20
N LYS A 47 5.56 -14.04 -11.28
CA LYS A 47 5.12 -14.93 -12.34
C LYS A 47 4.16 -14.23 -13.31
N GLU A 48 3.33 -13.35 -12.76
CA GLU A 48 2.33 -12.60 -13.51
C GLU A 48 2.05 -11.24 -12.86
N ARG A 49 1.43 -10.36 -13.62
CA ARG A 49 0.92 -9.06 -13.19
C ARG A 49 -0.36 -8.74 -13.94
N HIS A 50 -1.15 -7.85 -13.38
CA HIS A 50 -2.36 -7.36 -13.99
C HIS A 50 -2.11 -5.98 -14.58
N ILE A 51 -2.70 -5.71 -15.74
CA ILE A 51 -2.53 -4.45 -16.49
C ILE A 51 -3.92 -3.89 -16.79
N ALA A 52 -4.14 -2.63 -16.43
CA ALA A 52 -5.37 -1.91 -16.69
C ALA A 52 -5.65 -1.81 -18.20
N ALA A 53 -6.90 -2.04 -18.58
CA ALA A 53 -7.35 -1.89 -19.95
C ALA A 53 -7.31 -0.42 -20.39
N ASP A 54 -7.40 -0.20 -21.72
CA ASP A 54 -7.56 1.16 -22.24
C ASP A 54 -8.83 1.79 -21.67
N GLY A 55 -8.68 3.01 -21.11
CA GLY A 55 -9.76 3.73 -20.44
C GLY A 55 -10.05 3.29 -19.00
N GLU A 56 -9.43 2.23 -18.50
CA GLU A 56 -9.52 1.87 -17.08
C GLU A 56 -8.51 2.67 -16.27
N THR A 57 -8.99 3.59 -15.42
CA THR A 57 -8.17 4.58 -14.71
C THR A 57 -7.92 4.18 -13.25
N THR A 58 -6.97 4.84 -12.61
CA THR A 58 -6.64 4.60 -11.19
C THR A 58 -7.85 4.83 -10.29
N SER A 59 -8.69 5.85 -10.57
CA SER A 59 -9.92 6.07 -9.80
C SER A 59 -10.91 4.92 -9.95
N MET A 60 -11.05 4.36 -11.15
CA MET A 60 -11.93 3.21 -11.40
C MET A 60 -11.46 1.95 -10.65
N LEU A 61 -10.15 1.70 -10.60
CA LEU A 61 -9.60 0.60 -9.80
C LEU A 61 -9.87 0.83 -8.32
N GLY A 62 -9.59 2.05 -7.84
CA GLY A 62 -9.81 2.46 -6.45
C GLY A 62 -11.27 2.36 -6.02
N GLU A 63 -12.22 2.78 -6.88
CA GLU A 63 -13.66 2.65 -6.63
C GLU A 63 -14.09 1.19 -6.44
N LYS A 64 -13.65 0.29 -7.33
CA LYS A 64 -13.99 -1.14 -7.23
C LYS A 64 -13.44 -1.76 -5.95
N ALA A 65 -12.19 -1.45 -5.58
CA ALA A 65 -11.60 -1.89 -4.32
C ALA A 65 -12.34 -1.32 -3.10
N ALA A 66 -12.74 -0.04 -3.17
CA ALA A 66 -13.53 0.63 -2.14
C ALA A 66 -14.89 -0.03 -1.91
N ARG A 67 -15.64 -0.34 -2.98
CA ARG A 67 -16.92 -1.05 -2.88
C ARG A 67 -16.75 -2.43 -2.24
N ALA A 68 -15.69 -3.16 -2.59
CA ALA A 68 -15.39 -4.45 -1.97
C ALA A 68 -15.08 -4.30 -0.46
N ALA A 69 -14.32 -3.27 -0.07
CA ALA A 69 -14.00 -3.00 1.33
C ALA A 69 -15.24 -2.59 2.14
N LEU A 70 -16.12 -1.74 1.57
CA LEU A 70 -17.39 -1.34 2.19
C LEU A 70 -18.32 -2.54 2.38
N ALA A 71 -18.44 -3.39 1.36
CA ALA A 71 -19.24 -4.62 1.45
C ALA A 71 -18.71 -5.57 2.54
N ASN A 72 -17.38 -5.74 2.63
CA ASN A 72 -16.75 -6.55 3.67
C ASN A 72 -16.98 -5.94 5.08
N ALA A 73 -16.95 -4.61 5.20
CA ALA A 73 -17.24 -3.89 6.43
C ALA A 73 -18.76 -3.86 6.77
N ARG A 74 -19.64 -4.24 5.84
CA ARG A 74 -21.12 -4.10 5.92
C ARG A 74 -21.55 -2.63 6.13
N LEU A 75 -20.88 -1.71 5.44
CA LEU A 75 -21.11 -0.28 5.48
C LEU A 75 -21.61 0.22 4.12
N GLN A 76 -22.33 1.36 4.14
CA GLN A 76 -22.73 2.07 2.96
C GLN A 76 -21.72 3.20 2.66
N PRO A 77 -21.62 3.70 1.42
CA PRO A 77 -20.75 4.83 1.09
C PRO A 77 -20.95 6.04 2.00
N ASP A 78 -22.20 6.41 2.31
CA ASP A 78 -22.55 7.55 3.17
C ASP A 78 -22.13 7.38 4.65
N ASP A 79 -21.66 6.22 5.04
CA ASP A 79 -21.06 6.02 6.35
C ASP A 79 -19.64 6.59 6.46
N ILE A 80 -18.99 6.90 5.32
CA ILE A 80 -17.60 7.36 5.23
C ILE A 80 -17.55 8.88 5.26
N ASP A 81 -16.79 9.45 6.18
CA ASP A 81 -16.59 10.88 6.33
C ASP A 81 -15.15 11.35 6.01
N LEU A 82 -14.23 10.39 5.74
CA LEU A 82 -12.86 10.65 5.30
C LEU A 82 -12.43 9.63 4.23
N LEU A 83 -11.95 10.10 3.07
CA LEU A 83 -11.41 9.27 2.01
C LEU A 83 -10.01 9.74 1.64
N ILE A 84 -9.01 8.85 1.78
CA ILE A 84 -7.61 9.15 1.44
C ILE A 84 -7.09 8.12 0.44
N VAL A 85 -6.54 8.60 -0.67
CA VAL A 85 -5.92 7.76 -1.70
C VAL A 85 -4.42 7.97 -1.71
N GLY A 86 -3.65 6.89 -1.52
CA GLY A 86 -2.23 6.85 -1.81
C GLY A 86 -2.03 6.44 -3.27
N THR A 87 -1.53 7.34 -4.11
CA THR A 87 -1.25 7.05 -5.52
C THR A 87 -0.11 7.90 -6.07
N SER A 88 0.62 7.37 -7.04
CA SER A 88 1.62 8.06 -7.87
C SER A 88 1.18 8.19 -9.31
N THR A 89 0.03 7.60 -9.65
CA THR A 89 -0.56 7.58 -10.99
C THR A 89 -1.99 8.10 -10.97
N PRO A 90 -2.21 9.37 -10.52
CA PRO A 90 -3.55 9.95 -10.51
C PRO A 90 -4.08 10.07 -11.94
N ASP A 91 -5.41 10.03 -12.11
CA ASP A 91 -6.05 10.16 -13.42
C ASP A 91 -5.71 11.51 -14.08
N TYR A 92 -5.66 12.57 -13.28
CA TYR A 92 -5.39 13.96 -13.70
C TYR A 92 -4.47 14.65 -12.70
N THR A 93 -3.89 15.77 -13.11
CA THR A 93 -3.18 16.67 -12.19
C THR A 93 -4.13 17.19 -11.10
N PHE A 94 -5.36 17.51 -11.46
CA PHE A 94 -6.53 17.77 -10.60
C PHE A 94 -7.81 17.57 -11.43
N PRO A 95 -8.97 17.26 -10.86
CA PRO A 95 -9.20 17.01 -9.42
C PRO A 95 -8.48 15.75 -8.94
N SER A 96 -8.38 15.59 -7.62
CA SER A 96 -7.73 14.41 -7.00
C SER A 96 -8.46 13.12 -7.34
N THR A 97 -7.75 12.01 -7.39
CA THR A 97 -8.29 10.66 -7.55
C THR A 97 -9.32 10.35 -6.46
N ALA A 98 -9.05 10.79 -5.24
CA ALA A 98 -9.96 10.63 -4.10
C ALA A 98 -11.32 11.28 -4.32
N THR A 99 -11.36 12.51 -4.84
CA THR A 99 -12.64 13.20 -5.11
C THR A 99 -13.41 12.55 -6.25
N GLN A 100 -12.72 11.96 -7.22
CA GLN A 100 -13.36 11.19 -8.29
C GLN A 100 -14.00 9.90 -7.74
N ILE A 101 -13.26 9.17 -6.87
CA ILE A 101 -13.78 7.97 -6.19
C ILE A 101 -14.96 8.36 -5.28
N GLN A 102 -14.86 9.47 -4.53
CA GLN A 102 -15.94 9.98 -3.68
C GLN A 102 -17.22 10.19 -4.50
N ALA A 103 -17.11 10.86 -5.65
CA ALA A 103 -18.23 11.10 -6.55
C ALA A 103 -18.82 9.81 -7.14
N ALA A 104 -17.96 8.87 -7.57
CA ALA A 104 -18.37 7.59 -8.14
C ALA A 104 -19.06 6.67 -7.10
N LEU A 105 -18.66 6.77 -5.83
CA LEU A 105 -19.35 6.09 -4.72
C LEU A 105 -20.67 6.76 -4.32
N GLY A 106 -20.91 8.00 -4.74
CA GLY A 106 -22.08 8.78 -4.37
C GLY A 106 -21.98 9.43 -2.99
N ILE A 107 -20.80 9.55 -2.41
CA ILE A 107 -20.59 10.20 -1.10
C ILE A 107 -20.70 11.72 -1.26
N ALA A 108 -21.73 12.31 -0.69
CA ALA A 108 -22.03 13.74 -0.81
C ALA A 108 -21.43 14.62 0.30
N HIS A 109 -20.72 14.03 1.26
CA HIS A 109 -20.17 14.72 2.42
C HIS A 109 -18.76 14.21 2.77
N GLY A 110 -18.15 14.80 3.79
CA GLY A 110 -16.84 14.41 4.25
C GLY A 110 -15.70 15.00 3.41
N VAL A 111 -14.52 14.51 3.67
CA VAL A 111 -13.26 15.00 3.07
C VAL A 111 -12.63 13.92 2.20
N ALA A 112 -12.19 14.30 1.01
CA ALA A 112 -11.47 13.40 0.09
C ALA A 112 -10.23 14.09 -0.46
N PHE A 113 -9.06 13.43 -0.39
CA PHE A 113 -7.81 13.94 -0.94
C PHE A 113 -6.81 12.81 -1.22
N ASP A 114 -5.89 13.08 -2.16
CA ASP A 114 -4.76 12.19 -2.46
C ASP A 114 -3.54 12.56 -1.62
N LEU A 115 -2.68 11.58 -1.39
CA LEU A 115 -1.31 11.79 -0.94
C LEU A 115 -0.34 10.97 -1.78
N GLN A 116 0.90 11.46 -1.91
CA GLN A 116 1.94 10.78 -2.66
C GLN A 116 3.12 10.44 -1.75
N ALA A 117 3.38 9.14 -1.62
CA ALA A 117 4.58 8.57 -1.00
C ALA A 117 5.02 7.30 -1.73
N VAL A 118 4.69 7.21 -3.02
CA VAL A 118 4.99 6.11 -3.94
C VAL A 118 4.59 4.76 -3.31
N CYS A 119 5.47 3.77 -3.30
CA CYS A 119 5.16 2.43 -2.76
C CYS A 119 4.78 2.43 -1.27
N SER A 120 5.19 3.44 -0.49
CA SER A 120 4.74 3.61 0.91
C SER A 120 3.42 4.38 1.05
N GLY A 121 2.79 4.77 -0.07
CA GLY A 121 1.58 5.60 -0.09
C GLY A 121 0.45 5.07 0.77
N PHE A 122 0.18 3.76 0.76
CA PHE A 122 -0.86 3.19 1.61
C PHE A 122 -0.55 3.31 3.11
N VAL A 123 0.69 3.06 3.54
CA VAL A 123 1.09 3.19 4.96
C VAL A 123 1.00 4.64 5.41
N PHE A 124 1.38 5.60 4.55
CA PHE A 124 1.23 7.03 4.81
C PHE A 124 -0.24 7.45 4.89
N ALA A 125 -1.08 6.95 3.98
CA ALA A 125 -2.53 7.20 3.99
C ALA A 125 -3.20 6.64 5.26
N LEU A 126 -2.84 5.41 5.64
CA LEU A 126 -3.32 4.76 6.86
C LEU A 126 -2.90 5.55 8.11
N ALA A 127 -1.63 5.94 8.21
CA ALA A 127 -1.13 6.74 9.33
C ALA A 127 -1.81 8.10 9.41
N THR A 128 -2.08 8.74 8.27
CA THR A 128 -2.81 10.01 8.19
C THR A 128 -4.25 9.84 8.65
N ALA A 129 -4.96 8.83 8.14
CA ALA A 129 -6.33 8.52 8.55
C ALA A 129 -6.42 8.23 10.05
N ASP A 130 -5.45 7.47 10.60
CA ASP A 130 -5.38 7.19 12.04
C ASP A 130 -5.34 8.49 12.87
N LYS A 131 -4.59 9.50 12.45
CA LYS A 131 -4.55 10.79 13.19
C LYS A 131 -5.88 11.54 13.13
N PHE A 132 -6.58 11.56 11.99
CA PHE A 132 -7.90 12.14 11.87
C PHE A 132 -8.93 11.43 12.75
N LEU A 133 -8.94 10.11 12.76
CA LEU A 133 -9.87 9.31 13.56
C LEU A 133 -9.59 9.47 15.06
N ARG A 134 -8.32 9.40 15.46
CA ARG A 134 -7.92 9.54 16.87
C ARG A 134 -8.16 10.96 17.43
N SER A 135 -8.08 11.99 16.61
CA SER A 135 -8.40 13.36 17.01
C SER A 135 -9.91 13.54 17.29
N GLY A 136 -10.74 12.63 16.79
CA GLY A 136 -12.18 12.71 16.89
C GLY A 136 -12.85 13.62 15.85
N SER A 137 -12.08 14.15 14.90
CA SER A 137 -12.62 14.99 13.82
C SER A 137 -13.45 14.19 12.82
N HIS A 138 -13.14 12.91 12.65
CA HIS A 138 -13.83 11.98 11.74
C HIS A 138 -14.12 10.66 12.44
N ARG A 139 -15.09 9.91 11.92
CA ARG A 139 -15.54 8.64 12.51
C ARG A 139 -15.18 7.42 11.70
N ARG A 140 -15.22 7.52 10.36
CA ARG A 140 -14.92 6.42 9.46
C ARG A 140 -14.08 6.88 8.28
N ALA A 141 -12.98 6.23 8.07
CA ALA A 141 -12.08 6.51 6.96
C ALA A 141 -12.04 5.35 5.97
N LEU A 142 -12.05 5.69 4.69
CA LEU A 142 -11.74 4.80 3.59
C LEU A 142 -10.33 5.13 3.09
N VAL A 143 -9.40 4.20 3.30
CA VAL A 143 -7.98 4.34 2.93
C VAL A 143 -7.72 3.44 1.73
N ILE A 144 -7.24 4.02 0.64
CA ILE A 144 -7.05 3.32 -0.63
C ILE A 144 -5.60 3.46 -1.09
N GLY A 145 -5.00 2.37 -1.55
CA GLY A 145 -3.81 2.37 -2.39
C GLY A 145 -4.21 1.93 -3.79
N ALA A 146 -3.99 2.76 -4.81
CA ALA A 146 -4.41 2.46 -6.18
C ALA A 146 -3.38 2.97 -7.19
N GLU A 147 -3.07 2.14 -8.20
CA GLU A 147 -2.05 2.48 -9.19
C GLU A 147 -2.36 1.89 -10.56
N THR A 148 -2.07 2.66 -11.59
CA THR A 148 -1.89 2.22 -12.98
C THR A 148 -0.43 2.42 -13.39
N PHE A 149 0.47 1.71 -12.71
CA PHE A 149 1.92 1.88 -12.87
C PHE A 149 2.40 1.55 -14.27
N SER A 150 1.66 0.67 -14.99
CA SER A 150 1.89 0.32 -16.39
C SER A 150 1.92 1.54 -17.34
N ARG A 151 1.31 2.67 -16.93
CA ARG A 151 1.23 3.91 -17.71
C ARG A 151 2.51 4.75 -17.68
N ILE A 152 3.39 4.50 -16.71
CA ILE A 152 4.65 5.22 -16.49
C ILE A 152 5.88 4.34 -16.61
N VAL A 153 5.72 3.04 -16.91
CA VAL A 153 6.82 2.12 -17.20
C VAL A 153 7.26 2.28 -18.66
N ASP A 154 8.57 2.34 -18.90
CA ASP A 154 9.11 2.14 -20.26
C ASP A 154 9.12 0.65 -20.59
N TRP A 155 8.24 0.24 -21.48
CA TRP A 155 8.11 -1.16 -21.90
C TRP A 155 9.30 -1.69 -22.68
N ASN A 156 10.26 -0.84 -23.09
CA ASN A 156 11.53 -1.24 -23.69
C ASN A 156 12.64 -1.44 -22.66
N ASP A 157 12.47 -0.95 -21.43
CA ASP A 157 13.42 -1.17 -20.34
C ASP A 157 13.11 -2.48 -19.60
N ARG A 158 13.80 -3.56 -19.99
CA ARG A 158 13.66 -4.89 -19.34
C ARG A 158 13.98 -4.90 -17.84
N THR A 159 14.63 -3.87 -17.30
CA THR A 159 15.00 -3.81 -15.88
C THR A 159 13.86 -3.36 -15.00
N THR A 160 12.87 -2.67 -15.57
CA THR A 160 11.71 -2.13 -14.87
C THR A 160 10.40 -2.73 -15.34
N CYS A 161 10.17 -2.94 -16.65
CA CYS A 161 8.89 -3.41 -17.17
C CYS A 161 8.47 -4.80 -16.65
N VAL A 162 9.42 -5.63 -16.24
CA VAL A 162 9.15 -6.96 -15.68
C VAL A 162 8.66 -6.94 -14.23
N LEU A 163 8.71 -5.79 -13.56
CA LEU A 163 8.42 -5.69 -12.13
C LEU A 163 6.96 -5.29 -11.85
N PHE A 164 6.47 -4.27 -12.56
CA PHE A 164 5.28 -3.53 -12.15
C PHE A 164 3.99 -4.09 -12.72
N GLY A 165 2.92 -3.92 -11.95
CA GLY A 165 1.55 -4.19 -12.32
C GLY A 165 0.61 -3.12 -11.78
N ASP A 166 -0.67 -3.21 -12.18
CA ASP A 166 -1.74 -2.31 -11.80
C ASP A 166 -2.69 -2.99 -10.82
N GLY A 167 -3.35 -2.19 -10.00
CA GLY A 167 -4.35 -2.69 -9.07
C GLY A 167 -4.72 -1.68 -8.00
N ALA A 168 -5.69 -2.02 -7.19
CA ALA A 168 -6.12 -1.24 -6.04
C ALA A 168 -6.48 -2.13 -4.86
N GLY A 169 -6.21 -1.63 -3.67
CA GLY A 169 -6.70 -2.20 -2.44
C GLY A 169 -7.19 -1.11 -1.50
N ALA A 170 -8.18 -1.45 -0.68
CA ALA A 170 -8.83 -0.51 0.21
C ALA A 170 -9.03 -1.10 1.60
N MET A 171 -9.02 -0.24 2.61
CA MET A 171 -9.29 -0.56 4.00
C MET A 171 -10.26 0.46 4.59
N VAL A 172 -11.29 -0.01 5.26
CA VAL A 172 -12.18 0.82 6.07
C VAL A 172 -11.70 0.81 7.51
N LEU A 173 -11.49 2.00 8.06
CA LEU A 173 -11.16 2.24 9.47
C LEU A 173 -12.33 2.89 10.19
N GLU A 174 -12.60 2.47 11.41
CA GLU A 174 -13.62 3.07 12.28
C GLU A 174 -12.98 3.55 13.59
N ALA A 175 -13.28 4.78 13.99
CA ALA A 175 -12.87 5.31 15.28
C ALA A 175 -13.70 4.67 16.40
N ARG A 176 -13.03 4.04 17.35
CA ARG A 176 -13.66 3.46 18.53
C ARG A 176 -12.99 3.96 19.80
N GLU A 177 -13.75 4.02 20.89
CA GLU A 177 -13.22 4.29 22.20
C GLU A 177 -12.22 3.20 22.60
N SER A 178 -11.16 3.59 23.31
CA SER A 178 -10.05 2.71 23.67
C SER A 178 -9.51 3.09 25.05
N ALA A 179 -9.19 2.09 25.86
CA ALA A 179 -8.44 2.28 27.10
C ALA A 179 -6.92 2.38 26.85
N GLY A 180 -6.46 2.22 25.61
CA GLY A 180 -5.05 2.30 25.24
C GLY A 180 -4.28 0.99 25.35
N SER A 181 -4.93 -0.13 25.67
CA SER A 181 -4.27 -1.45 25.79
C SER A 181 -3.79 -1.96 24.44
N LEU A 182 -2.63 -2.60 24.40
CA LEU A 182 -2.09 -3.27 23.21
C LEU A 182 -2.92 -4.50 22.79
N ASP A 183 -3.77 -5.01 23.66
CA ASP A 183 -4.67 -6.13 23.36
C ASP A 183 -5.96 -5.70 22.66
N GLU A 184 -6.26 -4.39 22.65
CA GLU A 184 -7.42 -3.87 21.95
C GLU A 184 -7.17 -3.78 20.44
N ARG A 185 -8.20 -4.09 19.66
CA ARG A 185 -8.15 -4.00 18.18
C ARG A 185 -7.87 -2.58 17.71
N GLY A 186 -7.16 -2.49 16.60
CA GLY A 186 -6.91 -1.26 15.85
C GLY A 186 -5.43 -0.95 15.65
N VAL A 187 -5.15 0.21 15.10
CA VAL A 187 -3.80 0.70 14.84
C VAL A 187 -3.12 1.01 16.16
N LEU A 188 -2.07 0.27 16.50
CA LEU A 188 -1.31 0.44 17.73
C LEU A 188 -0.31 1.59 17.62
N THR A 189 0.46 1.60 16.54
CA THR A 189 1.45 2.65 16.25
C THR A 189 1.73 2.75 14.76
N THR A 190 2.20 3.93 14.34
CA THR A 190 2.64 4.20 12.96
C THR A 190 3.92 5.03 12.98
N HIS A 191 4.88 4.70 12.14
CA HIS A 191 6.15 5.41 12.01
C HIS A 191 6.41 5.73 10.54
N LEU A 192 6.67 7.00 10.24
CA LEU A 192 6.90 7.50 8.89
C LEU A 192 8.23 8.25 8.82
N ARG A 193 8.96 8.09 7.72
CA ARG A 193 10.26 8.74 7.45
C ARG A 193 10.36 9.12 5.98
N SER A 194 11.21 10.09 5.67
CA SER A 194 11.58 10.42 4.29
C SER A 194 13.01 10.97 4.21
N ASP A 195 13.66 10.78 3.05
CA ASP A 195 14.97 11.36 2.73
C ASP A 195 15.05 11.72 1.23
N GLY A 196 14.81 12.98 0.92
CA GLY A 196 14.80 13.50 -0.46
C GLY A 196 16.17 13.58 -1.14
N ARG A 197 17.27 13.37 -0.41
CA ARG A 197 18.65 13.41 -0.98
C ARG A 197 18.87 12.29 -2.00
N HIS A 198 18.09 11.22 -1.94
CA HIS A 198 18.20 10.03 -2.79
C HIS A 198 17.16 9.96 -3.90
N ARG A 199 16.43 11.07 -4.18
CA ARG A 199 15.32 11.09 -5.14
C ARG A 199 15.67 10.57 -6.53
N HIS A 200 16.91 10.73 -6.98
CA HIS A 200 17.38 10.32 -8.31
C HIS A 200 17.45 8.79 -8.49
N LYS A 201 17.46 8.02 -7.40
CA LYS A 201 17.61 6.55 -7.46
C LYS A 201 16.34 5.82 -7.89
N LEU A 202 15.18 6.44 -7.67
CA LEU A 202 13.87 5.90 -8.07
C LEU A 202 12.92 7.09 -8.30
N HIS A 203 12.65 7.41 -9.55
CA HIS A 203 11.82 8.55 -9.92
C HIS A 203 11.19 8.36 -11.30
N VAL A 204 10.19 9.17 -11.60
CA VAL A 204 9.67 9.39 -12.94
C VAL A 204 10.22 10.72 -13.44
N ASP A 205 10.74 10.76 -14.66
CA ASP A 205 11.42 11.94 -15.22
C ASP A 205 10.45 12.97 -15.83
N GLY A 206 9.14 12.70 -15.77
CA GLY A 206 8.07 13.59 -16.20
C GLY A 206 7.40 14.35 -15.07
N GLY A 207 6.64 15.35 -15.44
CA GLY A 207 5.80 16.12 -14.52
C GLY A 207 5.27 17.41 -15.14
N PRO A 208 4.05 17.84 -14.76
CA PRO A 208 3.38 18.99 -15.39
C PRO A 208 4.17 20.30 -15.23
N SER A 209 4.91 20.48 -14.14
CA SER A 209 5.70 21.69 -13.89
C SER A 209 7.11 21.62 -14.44
N ALA A 210 7.74 20.43 -14.47
CA ALA A 210 9.14 20.30 -14.83
C ALA A 210 9.34 20.11 -16.34
N THR A 211 8.61 19.17 -16.94
CA THR A 211 8.83 18.72 -18.32
C THR A 211 7.58 18.83 -19.19
N GLN A 212 6.40 19.03 -18.60
CA GLN A 212 5.10 19.04 -19.28
C GLN A 212 4.80 17.71 -20.00
N THR A 213 5.37 16.61 -19.49
CA THR A 213 5.19 15.24 -19.98
C THR A 213 4.82 14.31 -18.82
N VAL A 214 4.32 13.11 -19.12
CA VAL A 214 4.12 12.06 -18.13
C VAL A 214 5.45 11.50 -17.64
N GLY A 215 6.39 11.30 -18.56
CA GLY A 215 7.70 10.69 -18.28
C GLY A 215 7.65 9.18 -18.07
N HIS A 216 8.83 8.61 -17.81
CA HIS A 216 9.01 7.19 -17.53
C HIS A 216 9.73 6.95 -16.20
N LEU A 217 9.50 5.79 -15.65
CA LEU A 217 10.15 5.33 -14.43
C LEU A 217 11.63 5.02 -14.68
N HIS A 218 12.48 5.57 -13.84
CA HIS A 218 13.90 5.26 -13.75
C HIS A 218 14.24 4.68 -12.39
N MET A 219 15.03 3.59 -12.36
CA MET A 219 15.37 2.89 -11.13
C MET A 219 16.82 2.38 -11.12
N GLU A 220 17.59 2.82 -10.13
CA GLU A 220 18.89 2.22 -9.81
C GLU A 220 18.69 0.98 -8.93
N GLY A 221 18.29 -0.14 -9.51
CA GLY A 221 17.79 -1.32 -8.79
C GLY A 221 18.66 -1.81 -7.64
N LYS A 222 20.02 -1.81 -7.78
CA LYS A 222 20.94 -2.21 -6.71
C LYS A 222 20.91 -1.25 -5.51
N GLU A 223 20.85 0.05 -5.78
CA GLU A 223 20.82 1.08 -4.74
C GLU A 223 19.46 1.11 -4.02
N VAL A 224 18.36 0.97 -4.80
CA VAL A 224 17.00 0.83 -4.24
C VAL A 224 16.91 -0.40 -3.33
N PHE A 225 17.41 -1.55 -3.78
CA PHE A 225 17.44 -2.78 -2.99
C PHE A 225 18.19 -2.60 -1.65
N LYS A 226 19.41 -2.05 -1.71
CA LYS A 226 20.25 -1.80 -0.53
C LYS A 226 19.58 -0.85 0.45
N PHE A 227 18.97 0.23 -0.07
CA PHE A 227 18.26 1.20 0.74
C PHE A 227 17.02 0.57 1.40
N ALA A 228 16.19 -0.13 0.63
CA ALA A 228 14.98 -0.77 1.11
C ALA A 228 15.28 -1.71 2.29
N VAL A 229 16.14 -2.73 2.08
CA VAL A 229 16.50 -3.69 3.15
C VAL A 229 17.13 -2.99 4.37
N GLY A 230 17.82 -1.85 4.17
CA GLY A 230 18.36 -1.05 5.28
C GLY A 230 17.28 -0.33 6.09
N LYS A 231 16.33 0.32 5.41
CA LYS A 231 15.37 1.25 6.03
C LYS A 231 14.09 0.59 6.55
N VAL A 232 13.72 -0.56 5.99
CA VAL A 232 12.64 -1.41 6.55
C VAL A 232 12.88 -1.69 8.02
N THR A 233 14.10 -2.06 8.38
CA THR A 233 14.41 -2.41 9.78
C THR A 233 14.30 -1.23 10.73
N ASP A 234 14.58 -0.02 10.29
CA ASP A 234 14.55 1.18 11.15
C ASP A 234 13.12 1.43 11.67
N VAL A 235 12.12 1.53 10.77
CA VAL A 235 10.72 1.86 11.16
C VAL A 235 9.98 0.71 11.83
N VAL A 236 10.36 -0.53 11.55
CA VAL A 236 9.82 -1.69 12.25
C VAL A 236 10.41 -1.79 13.66
N ALA A 237 11.71 -1.52 13.83
CA ALA A 237 12.32 -1.42 15.15
C ALA A 237 11.72 -0.29 15.99
N ASP A 238 11.42 0.87 15.39
CA ASP A 238 10.69 1.95 16.06
C ASP A 238 9.32 1.48 16.58
N ALA A 239 8.58 0.70 15.77
CA ALA A 239 7.29 0.16 16.17
C ALA A 239 7.40 -0.83 17.35
N PHE A 240 8.40 -1.70 17.32
CA PHE A 240 8.68 -2.62 18.45
C PHE A 240 9.10 -1.86 19.69
N ALA A 241 9.98 -0.88 19.57
CA ALA A 241 10.42 -0.06 20.71
C ALA A 241 9.25 0.73 21.35
N ALA A 242 8.34 1.26 20.52
CA ALA A 242 7.19 2.04 20.99
C ALA A 242 6.13 1.18 21.71
N THR A 243 6.08 -0.12 21.45
CA THR A 243 5.04 -1.02 21.97
C THR A 243 5.57 -2.08 22.93
N GLY A 244 6.88 -2.33 22.95
CA GLY A 244 7.47 -3.46 23.68
C GLY A 244 7.18 -4.83 23.06
N ILE A 245 6.53 -4.85 21.89
CA ILE A 245 6.25 -6.08 21.14
C ILE A 245 7.53 -6.57 20.46
N THR A 246 7.70 -7.89 20.38
CA THR A 246 8.86 -8.54 19.76
C THR A 246 8.48 -9.24 18.44
N PRO A 247 9.43 -9.55 17.55
CA PRO A 247 9.14 -10.21 16.27
C PRO A 247 8.40 -11.55 16.41
N ASP A 248 8.66 -12.31 17.44
CA ASP A 248 8.01 -13.62 17.70
C ASP A 248 6.55 -13.48 18.08
N GLN A 249 6.14 -12.33 18.61
CA GLN A 249 4.76 -12.05 18.97
C GLN A 249 3.90 -11.64 17.77
N LEU A 250 4.53 -11.28 16.62
CA LEU A 250 3.77 -11.03 15.40
C LEU A 250 3.08 -12.32 14.94
N ASP A 251 1.84 -12.20 14.51
CA ASP A 251 1.16 -13.25 13.75
C ASP A 251 1.52 -13.13 12.27
N TRP A 252 1.52 -11.91 11.72
CA TRP A 252 1.76 -11.67 10.31
C TRP A 252 2.64 -10.44 10.06
N PHE A 253 3.51 -10.58 9.07
CA PHE A 253 4.27 -9.49 8.43
C PHE A 253 3.79 -9.32 6.99
N VAL A 254 3.27 -8.14 6.67
CA VAL A 254 2.73 -7.79 5.36
C VAL A 254 3.53 -6.61 4.79
N PRO A 255 4.71 -6.87 4.23
CA PRO A 255 5.55 -5.83 3.63
C PRO A 255 5.03 -5.40 2.27
N HIS A 256 5.52 -4.27 1.78
CA HIS A 256 5.40 -3.89 0.38
C HIS A 256 5.88 -5.01 -0.54
N GLN A 257 5.08 -5.33 -1.56
CA GLN A 257 5.33 -6.42 -2.49
C GLN A 257 6.24 -5.97 -3.66
N ALA A 258 7.44 -5.48 -3.35
CA ALA A 258 8.39 -4.99 -4.35
C ALA A 258 8.96 -6.11 -5.21
N ASN A 259 9.55 -7.10 -4.56
CA ASN A 259 9.98 -8.39 -5.10
C ASN A 259 10.26 -9.37 -3.96
N ARG A 260 10.26 -10.66 -4.26
CA ARG A 260 10.41 -11.73 -3.26
C ARG A 260 11.71 -11.63 -2.47
N ARG A 261 12.81 -11.24 -3.10
CA ARG A 261 14.12 -11.16 -2.43
C ARG A 261 14.17 -10.05 -1.37
N ILE A 262 13.54 -8.89 -1.63
CA ILE A 262 13.44 -7.81 -0.64
C ILE A 262 12.59 -8.28 0.54
N ILE A 263 11.44 -8.90 0.27
CA ILE A 263 10.53 -9.45 1.29
C ILE A 263 11.26 -10.41 2.21
N ASP A 264 11.92 -11.43 1.64
CA ASP A 264 12.60 -12.47 2.41
C ASP A 264 13.78 -11.92 3.22
N MET A 265 14.59 -11.03 2.63
CA MET A 265 15.73 -10.42 3.33
C MET A 265 15.30 -9.48 4.45
N SER A 266 14.21 -8.73 4.25
CA SER A 266 13.65 -7.86 5.28
C SER A 266 13.13 -8.67 6.47
N ALA A 267 12.36 -9.71 6.21
CA ALA A 267 11.86 -10.61 7.25
C ALA A 267 13.01 -11.28 8.02
N ALA A 268 14.01 -11.82 7.31
CA ALA A 268 15.19 -12.44 7.94
C ALA A 268 15.97 -11.46 8.82
N LYS A 269 16.18 -10.23 8.35
CA LYS A 269 16.89 -9.19 9.11
C LYS A 269 16.14 -8.75 10.37
N LEU A 270 14.80 -8.80 10.33
CA LEU A 270 13.93 -8.51 11.47
C LEU A 270 13.73 -9.70 12.41
N GLY A 271 14.26 -10.88 12.10
CA GLY A 271 14.04 -12.10 12.88
C GLY A 271 12.63 -12.67 12.76
N ILE A 272 11.89 -12.30 11.70
CA ILE A 272 10.52 -12.77 11.46
C ILE A 272 10.57 -14.09 10.70
N ALA A 273 9.88 -15.10 11.23
CA ALA A 273 9.83 -16.43 10.63
C ALA A 273 9.16 -16.41 9.25
N PRO A 274 9.68 -17.12 8.23
CA PRO A 274 9.16 -17.07 6.86
C PRO A 274 7.68 -17.41 6.73
N GLN A 275 7.15 -18.31 7.57
CA GLN A 275 5.74 -18.71 7.57
C GLN A 275 4.78 -17.62 8.06
N LYS A 276 5.29 -16.55 8.69
CA LYS A 276 4.52 -15.36 9.11
C LYS A 276 4.50 -14.27 8.03
N VAL A 277 5.17 -14.48 6.90
CA VAL A 277 5.28 -13.48 5.83
C VAL A 277 4.18 -13.68 4.80
N ILE A 278 3.35 -12.65 4.62
CA ILE A 278 2.37 -12.62 3.53
C ILE A 278 3.08 -12.12 2.27
N ALA A 279 3.11 -12.96 1.23
CA ALA A 279 3.70 -12.64 -0.06
C ALA A 279 2.71 -12.97 -1.18
N THR A 280 2.31 -11.95 -1.95
CA THR A 280 1.42 -12.05 -3.12
C THR A 280 2.09 -11.54 -4.40
N VAL A 281 3.35 -11.12 -4.30
CA VAL A 281 4.13 -10.54 -5.39
C VAL A 281 4.22 -11.44 -6.63
N HIS A 282 4.16 -12.75 -6.45
CA HIS A 282 4.19 -13.73 -7.54
C HIS A 282 2.94 -13.68 -8.44
N LEU A 283 1.80 -13.20 -7.91
CA LEU A 283 0.51 -13.09 -8.62
C LEU A 283 0.24 -11.67 -9.13
N HIS A 284 0.68 -10.66 -8.37
CA HIS A 284 0.28 -9.28 -8.63
C HIS A 284 1.41 -8.43 -9.23
N GLY A 285 2.67 -8.90 -9.19
CA GLY A 285 3.82 -8.05 -9.42
C GLY A 285 3.94 -6.96 -8.34
N ASN A 286 4.71 -5.93 -8.65
CA ASN A 286 4.83 -4.74 -7.82
C ASN A 286 3.74 -3.72 -8.22
N THR A 287 2.69 -3.60 -7.44
CA THR A 287 1.59 -2.65 -7.64
C THR A 287 1.76 -1.37 -6.79
N SER A 288 3.01 -1.01 -6.44
CA SER A 288 3.34 0.21 -5.69
C SER A 288 2.46 0.39 -4.41
N ALA A 289 1.74 1.51 -4.28
CA ALA A 289 0.88 1.78 -3.11
C ALA A 289 -0.25 0.76 -2.91
N ALA A 290 -0.72 0.09 -3.97
CA ALA A 290 -1.78 -0.91 -3.88
C ALA A 290 -1.31 -2.24 -3.28
N SER A 291 0.00 -2.50 -3.21
CA SER A 291 0.55 -3.84 -2.94
C SER A 291 0.20 -4.37 -1.54
N ILE A 292 0.30 -3.54 -0.50
CA ILE A 292 -0.05 -3.94 0.87
C ILE A 292 -1.54 -4.20 1.01
N PRO A 293 -2.45 -3.29 0.64
CA PRO A 293 -3.88 -3.54 0.81
C PRO A 293 -4.39 -4.69 -0.07
N LEU A 294 -3.80 -4.95 -1.25
CA LEU A 294 -4.04 -6.17 -2.03
C LEU A 294 -3.63 -7.42 -1.24
N ALA A 295 -2.44 -7.46 -0.66
CA ALA A 295 -1.95 -8.58 0.14
C ALA A 295 -2.81 -8.81 1.40
N LEU A 296 -3.24 -7.74 2.07
CA LEU A 296 -4.16 -7.81 3.20
C LEU A 296 -5.52 -8.38 2.81
N SER A 297 -6.08 -7.94 1.67
CA SER A 297 -7.36 -8.44 1.16
C SER A 297 -7.30 -9.94 0.87
N VAL A 298 -6.22 -10.41 0.24
CA VAL A 298 -6.01 -11.85 -0.01
C VAL A 298 -5.90 -12.62 1.30
N ALA A 299 -5.03 -12.19 2.22
CA ALA A 299 -4.75 -12.92 3.45
C ALA A 299 -5.92 -12.91 4.45
N ALA A 300 -6.75 -11.86 4.45
CA ALA A 300 -7.98 -11.83 5.22
C ALA A 300 -9.07 -12.68 4.56
N GLY A 301 -9.16 -12.66 3.24
CA GLY A 301 -10.17 -13.43 2.48
C GLY A 301 -9.94 -14.93 2.53
N ASP A 302 -8.69 -15.41 2.55
CA ASP A 302 -8.36 -16.84 2.66
C ASP A 302 -8.26 -17.34 4.12
N GLY A 303 -8.50 -16.45 5.11
CA GLY A 303 -8.57 -16.79 6.53
C GLY A 303 -7.22 -16.92 7.23
N ARG A 304 -6.11 -16.55 6.58
CA ARG A 304 -4.80 -16.44 7.27
C ARG A 304 -4.86 -15.38 8.35
N ILE A 305 -5.18 -14.13 8.00
CA ILE A 305 -5.36 -13.06 8.98
C ILE A 305 -6.71 -13.20 9.67
N LYS A 306 -6.70 -13.29 10.99
CA LYS A 306 -7.89 -13.45 11.85
C LYS A 306 -8.05 -12.27 12.79
N THR A 307 -9.26 -12.12 13.30
CA THR A 307 -9.56 -11.11 14.33
C THR A 307 -8.60 -11.26 15.51
N ARG A 308 -7.98 -10.17 15.93
CA ARG A 308 -6.99 -10.00 17.00
C ARG A 308 -5.56 -10.43 16.64
N ASP A 309 -5.29 -10.91 15.45
CA ASP A 309 -3.91 -11.13 14.99
C ASP A 309 -3.11 -9.83 15.02
N LEU A 310 -1.84 -9.93 15.34
CA LEU A 310 -0.89 -8.83 15.33
C LEU A 310 -0.21 -8.75 13.99
N VAL A 311 -0.52 -7.71 13.23
CA VAL A 311 -0.11 -7.53 11.84
C VAL A 311 0.83 -6.34 11.73
N MET A 312 2.06 -6.56 11.24
CA MET A 312 3.02 -5.51 10.90
C MET A 312 2.97 -5.21 9.42
N LEU A 313 2.68 -3.96 9.07
CA LEU A 313 2.81 -3.42 7.71
C LEU A 313 4.11 -2.65 7.59
N GLU A 314 4.75 -2.74 6.43
CA GLU A 314 5.97 -1.99 6.14
C GLU A 314 6.08 -1.68 4.65
N ALA A 315 6.57 -0.49 4.31
CA ALA A 315 6.84 -0.10 2.93
C ALA A 315 8.02 0.87 2.80
N VAL A 316 8.73 0.75 1.67
CA VAL A 316 9.68 1.75 1.18
C VAL A 316 9.29 2.14 -0.24
N GLY A 317 9.28 3.42 -0.53
CA GLY A 317 8.95 3.99 -1.84
C GLY A 317 9.98 5.00 -2.33
N GLY A 318 9.86 5.37 -3.60
CA GLY A 318 10.65 6.46 -4.18
C GLY A 318 10.55 7.74 -3.34
N GLY A 319 11.59 8.53 -3.39
CA GLY A 319 11.67 9.76 -2.63
C GLY A 319 12.99 9.94 -1.89
N PHE A 320 13.52 9.08 -0.99
CA PHE A 320 12.79 7.91 -0.51
C PHE A 320 11.81 8.28 0.60
N THR A 321 10.75 7.51 0.65
CA THR A 321 9.79 7.51 1.76
C THR A 321 9.67 6.09 2.31
N TRP A 322 9.54 5.93 3.63
CA TRP A 322 9.32 4.60 4.23
C TRP A 322 8.50 4.72 5.52
N GLY A 323 7.82 3.66 5.86
CA GLY A 323 7.00 3.64 7.05
C GLY A 323 6.54 2.26 7.47
N SER A 324 6.07 2.18 8.71
CA SER A 324 5.43 1.00 9.28
C SER A 324 4.13 1.35 9.99
N ALA A 325 3.27 0.34 10.09
CA ALA A 325 2.07 0.39 10.92
C ALA A 325 1.89 -0.97 11.61
N LEU A 326 1.73 -0.96 12.92
CA LEU A 326 1.41 -2.15 13.71
C LEU A 326 -0.06 -2.13 14.08
N ILE A 327 -0.77 -3.20 13.75
CA ILE A 327 -2.22 -3.30 13.87
C ILE A 327 -2.58 -4.55 14.66
N ARG A 328 -3.48 -4.42 15.65
CA ARG A 328 -4.24 -5.53 16.20
C ARG A 328 -5.52 -5.68 15.38
N TRP A 329 -5.58 -6.70 14.55
CA TRP A 329 -6.61 -6.90 13.52
C TRP A 329 -8.04 -7.07 14.03
#